data_e71aa0f37261c2ec8376cc74b7cb3d0c
#
_entry.id   e71aa0f37261c2ec8376cc74b7cb3d0c
#
_cell.length_a   1.000
_cell.length_b   1.000
_cell.length_c   1.000
_cell.angle_alpha   90.00
_cell.angle_beta   90.00
_cell.angle_gamma   90.00
#
_symmetry.space_group_name_H-M   'P 1'
#
loop_
_entity.id
_entity.type
_entity.pdbx_description
1 polymer ?
#
loop_
_entity_poly.entity_id
_entity_poly.type
_entity_poly.pdbx_seq_one_letter_code
_entity_poly.pdbx_strand_id
1 'polypeptide(L)'
;MSIEGLVNQLEQNGVCFLLNGDRLRLRPPAGCPLPPDTVQALRRQKSAVIGYLRARADRSLEQEMKQLTRDPFWLAARPAGRKIERLPHLAAAMNWLRESQPVAYRQLTQFWLERVRDLWESGKLPEFQEALQVWVGLHIEVCATYKLVRALEKA
;
A
#
# COMPACT_ATOMS: atom_id res chain seq x y z
N MET A 1 -5.22 -23.80 -24.46
CA MET A 1 -5.71 -22.66 -23.65
C MET A 1 -4.50 -22.02 -22.97
N SER A 2 -4.35 -20.70 -23.12
CA SER A 2 -3.28 -19.97 -22.42
C SER A 2 -3.59 -19.86 -20.93
N ILE A 3 -2.55 -19.65 -20.10
CA ILE A 3 -2.71 -19.45 -18.65
C ILE A 3 -3.58 -18.23 -18.36
N GLU A 4 -3.38 -17.16 -19.13
CA GLU A 4 -4.20 -15.96 -19.07
C GLU A 4 -5.68 -16.26 -19.34
N GLY A 5 -5.97 -17.01 -20.41
CA GLY A 5 -7.33 -17.42 -20.75
C GLY A 5 -7.98 -18.26 -19.65
N LEU A 6 -7.23 -19.20 -19.07
CA LEU A 6 -7.70 -20.05 -17.98
C LEU A 6 -8.02 -19.23 -16.72
N VAL A 7 -7.12 -18.33 -16.32
CA VAL A 7 -7.31 -17.46 -15.14
C VAL A 7 -8.49 -16.52 -15.36
N ASN A 8 -8.56 -15.83 -16.49
CA ASN A 8 -9.65 -14.91 -16.81
C ASN A 8 -11.01 -15.61 -16.85
N GLN A 9 -11.09 -16.80 -17.43
CA GLN A 9 -12.33 -17.59 -17.47
C GLN A 9 -12.79 -17.98 -16.07
N LEU A 10 -11.86 -18.39 -15.20
CA LEU A 10 -12.19 -18.75 -13.83
C LEU A 10 -12.62 -17.54 -13.00
N GLU A 11 -11.97 -16.40 -13.17
CA GLU A 11 -12.37 -15.15 -12.51
C GLU A 11 -13.76 -14.67 -12.98
N GLN A 12 -14.07 -14.78 -14.25
CA GLN A 12 -15.40 -14.48 -14.79
C GLN A 12 -16.49 -15.40 -14.19
N ASN A 13 -16.12 -16.64 -13.84
CA ASN A 13 -16.99 -17.56 -13.14
C ASN A 13 -17.00 -17.38 -11.60
N GLY A 14 -16.44 -16.29 -11.11
CA GLY A 14 -16.46 -15.90 -9.69
C GLY A 14 -15.40 -16.58 -8.83
N VAL A 15 -14.40 -17.23 -9.42
CA VAL A 15 -13.28 -17.82 -8.67
C VAL A 15 -12.28 -16.75 -8.31
N CYS A 16 -11.96 -16.61 -7.02
CA CYS A 16 -10.91 -15.73 -6.56
C CYS A 16 -9.59 -16.48 -6.37
N PHE A 17 -8.52 -15.90 -6.89
CA PHE A 17 -7.16 -16.39 -6.69
C PHE A 17 -6.50 -15.62 -5.55
N LEU A 18 -6.02 -16.32 -4.54
CA LEU A 18 -5.30 -15.76 -3.41
C LEU A 18 -3.87 -16.30 -3.42
N LEU A 19 -2.91 -15.39 -3.59
CA LEU A 19 -1.51 -15.73 -3.59
C LEU A 19 -0.86 -15.29 -2.28
N ASN A 20 -0.26 -16.24 -1.55
CA ASN A 20 0.50 -15.96 -0.34
C ASN A 20 1.88 -16.64 -0.47
N GLY A 21 2.88 -15.85 -0.88
CA GLY A 21 4.17 -16.38 -1.27
C GLY A 21 4.03 -17.37 -2.44
N ASP A 22 4.50 -18.61 -2.28
CA ASP A 22 4.36 -19.68 -3.29
C ASP A 22 3.10 -20.53 -3.12
N ARG A 23 2.22 -20.12 -2.21
CA ARG A 23 0.94 -20.82 -1.96
C ARG A 23 -0.17 -20.15 -2.73
N LEU A 24 -0.72 -20.87 -3.68
CA LEU A 24 -1.92 -20.50 -4.42
C LEU A 24 -3.14 -21.12 -3.74
N ARG A 25 -4.08 -20.29 -3.34
CA ARG A 25 -5.40 -20.71 -2.84
C ARG A 25 -6.47 -20.26 -3.83
N LEU A 26 -7.44 -21.11 -4.04
CA LEU A 26 -8.60 -20.85 -4.88
C LEU A 26 -9.83 -20.75 -3.98
N ARG A 27 -10.61 -19.71 -4.17
CA ARG A 27 -11.89 -19.52 -3.50
C ARG A 27 -12.99 -19.54 -4.56
N PRO A 28 -13.67 -20.69 -4.76
CA PRO A 28 -14.80 -20.76 -5.65
C PRO A 28 -16.00 -19.97 -5.09
N PRO A 29 -16.93 -19.52 -5.94
CA PRO A 29 -18.16 -18.89 -5.49
C PRO A 29 -18.99 -19.88 -4.64
N ALA A 30 -19.77 -19.34 -3.71
CA ALA A 30 -20.57 -20.14 -2.80
C ALA A 30 -21.55 -21.07 -3.57
N GLY A 31 -21.50 -22.36 -3.28
CA GLY A 31 -22.38 -23.35 -3.89
C GLY A 31 -21.93 -23.89 -5.27
N CYS A 32 -20.79 -23.44 -5.80
CA CYS A 32 -20.27 -23.93 -7.09
C CYS A 32 -18.85 -24.49 -6.91
N PRO A 33 -18.69 -25.76 -6.61
CA PRO A 33 -17.38 -26.38 -6.53
C PRO A 33 -16.72 -26.43 -7.91
N LEU A 34 -15.39 -26.27 -7.93
CA LEU A 34 -14.62 -26.36 -9.17
C LEU A 34 -14.67 -27.80 -9.73
N PRO A 35 -14.84 -27.95 -11.07
CA PRO A 35 -14.74 -29.27 -11.70
C PRO A 35 -13.38 -29.91 -11.42
N PRO A 36 -13.34 -31.24 -11.19
CA PRO A 36 -12.09 -31.96 -10.90
C PRO A 36 -11.01 -31.76 -11.98
N ASP A 37 -11.41 -31.73 -13.24
CA ASP A 37 -10.51 -31.53 -14.37
C ASP A 37 -9.84 -30.15 -14.34
N THR A 38 -10.58 -29.11 -13.94
CA THR A 38 -10.06 -27.76 -13.76
C THR A 38 -9.06 -27.69 -12.61
N VAL A 39 -9.36 -28.34 -11.49
CA VAL A 39 -8.44 -28.43 -10.35
C VAL A 39 -7.15 -29.15 -10.75
N GLN A 40 -7.27 -30.22 -11.53
CA GLN A 40 -6.12 -30.98 -12.01
C GLN A 40 -5.27 -30.17 -13.01
N ALA A 41 -5.90 -29.44 -13.92
CA ALA A 41 -5.21 -28.54 -14.86
C ALA A 41 -4.44 -27.44 -14.10
N LEU A 42 -5.05 -26.81 -13.10
CA LEU A 42 -4.40 -25.81 -12.25
C LEU A 42 -3.23 -26.38 -11.44
N ARG A 43 -3.36 -27.61 -10.93
CA ARG A 43 -2.26 -28.29 -10.23
C ARG A 43 -1.06 -28.53 -11.15
N ARG A 44 -1.30 -28.99 -12.39
CA ARG A 44 -0.24 -29.22 -13.38
C ARG A 44 0.46 -27.94 -13.78
N GLN A 45 -0.25 -26.82 -13.82
CA GLN A 45 0.26 -25.53 -14.27
C GLN A 45 0.47 -24.54 -13.12
N LYS A 46 0.54 -25.01 -11.87
CA LYS A 46 0.59 -24.18 -10.67
C LYS A 46 1.68 -23.12 -10.72
N SER A 47 2.90 -23.50 -11.08
CA SER A 47 4.03 -22.56 -11.15
C SER A 47 3.82 -21.47 -12.20
N ALA A 48 3.24 -21.82 -13.32
CA ALA A 48 2.96 -20.88 -14.40
C ALA A 48 1.80 -19.92 -14.04
N VAL A 49 0.78 -20.42 -13.34
CA VAL A 49 -0.33 -19.58 -12.83
C VAL A 49 0.21 -18.59 -11.78
N ILE A 50 1.05 -19.04 -10.85
CA ILE A 50 1.70 -18.17 -9.85
C ILE A 50 2.54 -17.09 -10.54
N GLY A 51 3.36 -17.46 -11.53
CA GLY A 51 4.16 -16.52 -12.30
C GLY A 51 3.30 -15.47 -13.02
N TYR A 52 2.21 -15.88 -13.66
CA TYR A 52 1.27 -14.98 -14.32
C TYR A 52 0.61 -13.99 -13.34
N LEU A 53 0.12 -14.49 -12.19
CA LEU A 53 -0.53 -13.65 -11.17
C LEU A 53 0.44 -12.62 -10.57
N ARG A 54 1.69 -13.01 -10.32
CA ARG A 54 2.75 -12.09 -9.86
C ARG A 54 3.03 -11.01 -10.90
N ALA A 55 3.28 -11.39 -12.15
CA ALA A 55 3.54 -10.44 -13.23
C ALA A 55 2.37 -9.48 -13.46
N ARG A 56 1.13 -9.95 -13.28
CA ARG A 56 -0.08 -9.11 -13.34
C ARG A 56 -0.14 -8.11 -12.19
N ALA A 57 0.15 -8.54 -10.97
CA ALA A 57 0.20 -7.68 -9.79
C ALA A 57 1.28 -6.61 -9.91
N ASP A 58 2.48 -6.97 -10.37
CA ASP A 58 3.59 -6.02 -10.58
C ASP A 58 3.23 -4.98 -11.64
N ARG A 59 2.62 -5.37 -12.76
CA ARG A 59 2.14 -4.44 -13.80
C ARG A 59 1.06 -3.50 -13.29
N SER A 60 0.13 -3.98 -12.47
CA SER A 60 -0.91 -3.16 -11.85
C SER A 60 -0.31 -2.12 -10.92
N LEU A 61 0.64 -2.53 -10.07
CA LEU A 61 1.36 -1.64 -9.17
C LEU A 61 2.15 -0.57 -9.91
N GLU A 62 2.86 -0.94 -10.99
CA GLU A 62 3.58 0.01 -11.85
C GLU A 62 2.64 1.04 -12.49
N GLN A 63 1.46 0.61 -12.96
CA GLN A 63 0.46 1.50 -13.53
C GLN A 63 -0.10 2.48 -12.50
N GLU A 64 -0.42 1.99 -11.30
CA GLU A 64 -0.87 2.84 -10.18
C GLU A 64 0.21 3.86 -9.79
N MET A 65 1.46 3.43 -9.68
CA MET A 65 2.59 4.33 -9.41
C MET A 65 2.77 5.39 -10.50
N LYS A 66 2.63 5.02 -11.78
CA LYS A 66 2.70 5.96 -12.91
C LYS A 66 1.56 6.98 -12.88
N GLN A 67 0.36 6.55 -12.47
CA GLN A 67 -0.78 7.47 -12.31
C GLN A 67 -0.54 8.44 -11.15
N LEU A 68 -0.10 7.95 -10.00
CA LEU A 68 0.23 8.78 -8.83
C LEU A 68 1.33 9.80 -9.13
N THR A 69 2.35 9.43 -9.90
CA THR A 69 3.42 10.36 -10.28
C THR A 69 2.99 11.45 -11.27
N ARG A 70 1.85 11.28 -11.93
CA ARG A 70 1.26 12.27 -12.84
C ARG A 70 0.23 13.18 -12.18
N ASP A 71 -0.29 12.81 -11.01
CA ASP A 71 -1.23 13.62 -10.26
C ASP A 71 -0.54 14.92 -9.78
N PRO A 72 -1.04 16.12 -10.17
CA PRO A 72 -0.45 17.40 -9.76
C PRO A 72 -0.33 17.56 -8.24
N PHE A 73 -1.27 17.01 -7.47
CA PHE A 73 -1.20 17.01 -6.01
C PHE A 73 0.06 16.28 -5.51
N TRP A 74 0.31 15.07 -5.99
CA TRP A 74 1.48 14.29 -5.59
C TRP A 74 2.79 14.92 -6.04
N LEU A 75 2.81 15.56 -7.22
CA LEU A 75 3.96 16.31 -7.68
C LEU A 75 4.27 17.49 -6.75
N ALA A 76 3.25 18.21 -6.29
CA ALA A 76 3.39 19.32 -5.35
C ALA A 76 3.77 18.88 -3.93
N ALA A 77 3.26 17.73 -3.47
CA ALA A 77 3.58 17.16 -2.16
C ALA A 77 4.91 16.39 -2.13
N ARG A 78 5.47 16.02 -3.27
CA ARG A 78 6.67 15.18 -3.39
C ARG A 78 7.90 15.68 -2.61
N PRO A 79 8.24 16.99 -2.59
CA PRO A 79 9.37 17.47 -1.80
C PRO A 79 9.21 17.21 -0.31
N ALA A 80 7.98 17.37 0.23
CA ALA A 80 7.66 17.04 1.62
C ALA A 80 7.76 15.54 1.89
N GLY A 81 7.19 14.71 1.02
CA GLY A 81 7.29 13.25 1.10
C GLY A 81 8.74 12.76 1.11
N ARG A 82 9.60 13.30 0.26
CA ARG A 82 11.02 12.96 0.23
C ARG A 82 11.76 13.33 1.51
N LYS A 83 11.42 14.45 2.14
CA LYS A 83 11.99 14.83 3.44
C LYS A 83 11.60 13.84 4.52
N ILE A 84 10.35 13.40 4.53
CA ILE A 84 9.85 12.41 5.48
C ILE A 84 10.54 11.06 5.27
N GLU A 85 10.62 10.57 4.03
CA GLU A 85 11.26 9.28 3.68
C GLU A 85 12.74 9.19 4.09
N ARG A 86 13.41 10.34 4.14
CA ARG A 86 14.82 10.42 4.54
C ARG A 86 15.05 10.50 6.05
N LEU A 87 14.00 10.57 6.85
CA LEU A 87 14.14 10.63 8.30
C LEU A 87 14.73 9.33 8.85
N PRO A 88 15.73 9.41 9.75
CA PRO A 88 16.30 8.22 10.36
C PRO A 88 15.26 7.50 11.22
N HIS A 89 15.25 6.18 11.15
CA HIS A 89 14.34 5.32 11.94
C HIS A 89 12.84 5.52 11.67
N LEU A 90 12.45 6.09 10.53
CA LEU A 90 11.06 6.41 10.21
C LEU A 90 10.14 5.18 10.34
N ALA A 91 10.49 4.06 9.72
CA ALA A 91 9.66 2.85 9.73
C ALA A 91 9.44 2.33 11.16
N ALA A 92 10.49 2.26 11.96
CA ALA A 92 10.44 1.83 13.35
C ALA A 92 9.65 2.82 14.22
N ALA A 93 9.84 4.11 14.03
CA ALA A 93 9.12 5.16 14.73
C ALA A 93 7.62 5.14 14.42
N MET A 94 7.25 4.95 13.17
CA MET A 94 5.86 4.85 12.76
C MET A 94 5.17 3.58 13.28
N ASN A 95 5.86 2.45 13.31
CA ASN A 95 5.36 1.23 13.93
C ASN A 95 5.15 1.40 15.43
N TRP A 96 6.11 2.00 16.13
CA TRP A 96 5.99 2.34 17.55
C TRP A 96 4.79 3.25 17.82
N LEU A 97 4.61 4.31 17.03
CA LEU A 97 3.48 5.22 17.14
C LEU A 97 2.15 4.50 16.95
N ARG A 98 2.05 3.65 15.94
CA ARG A 98 0.84 2.86 15.66
C ARG A 98 0.47 1.95 16.81
N GLU A 99 1.44 1.29 17.44
CA GLU A 99 1.23 0.37 18.55
C GLU A 99 0.94 1.08 19.88
N SER A 100 1.66 2.16 20.17
CA SER A 100 1.58 2.88 21.46
C SER A 100 0.51 3.98 21.46
N GLN A 101 0.28 4.65 20.34
CA GLN A 101 -0.65 5.78 20.20
C GLN A 101 -1.42 5.71 18.89
N PRO A 102 -2.36 4.77 18.74
CA PRO A 102 -3.06 4.52 17.48
C PRO A 102 -3.89 5.71 16.99
N VAL A 103 -4.41 6.54 17.89
CA VAL A 103 -5.15 7.77 17.53
C VAL A 103 -4.21 8.78 16.89
N ALA A 104 -3.06 9.03 17.51
CA ALA A 104 -2.03 9.93 16.97
C ALA A 104 -1.50 9.45 15.62
N TYR A 105 -1.30 8.14 15.47
CA TYR A 105 -0.92 7.52 14.20
C TYR A 105 -1.93 7.79 13.08
N ARG A 106 -3.24 7.62 13.35
CA ARG A 106 -4.29 7.92 12.37
C ARG A 106 -4.35 9.40 12.03
N GLN A 107 -4.20 10.28 13.02
CA GLN A 107 -4.17 11.72 12.79
C GLN A 107 -3.03 12.09 11.84
N LEU A 108 -1.85 11.54 12.05
CA LEU A 108 -0.69 11.84 11.24
C LEU A 108 -0.78 11.27 9.82
N THR A 109 -1.31 10.06 9.65
CA THR A 109 -1.31 9.36 8.36
C THR A 109 -2.55 9.60 7.51
N GLN A 110 -3.72 9.78 8.12
CA GLN A 110 -4.99 9.94 7.42
C GLN A 110 -5.49 11.38 7.45
N PHE A 111 -5.72 11.95 8.63
CA PHE A 111 -6.31 13.28 8.75
C PHE A 111 -5.44 14.38 8.17
N TRP A 112 -4.13 14.33 8.38
CA TRP A 112 -3.23 15.32 7.79
C TRP A 112 -3.17 15.20 6.26
N LEU A 113 -3.16 14.00 5.73
CA LEU A 113 -3.16 13.79 4.29
C LEU A 113 -4.45 14.29 3.65
N GLU A 114 -5.60 14.01 4.24
CA GLU A 114 -6.91 14.52 3.81
C GLU A 114 -6.95 16.03 3.87
N ARG A 115 -6.48 16.65 4.96
CA ARG A 115 -6.40 18.10 5.11
C ARG A 115 -5.52 18.76 4.05
N VAL A 116 -4.36 18.21 3.81
CA VAL A 116 -3.43 18.72 2.79
C VAL A 116 -4.06 18.63 1.40
N ARG A 117 -4.73 17.53 1.10
CA ARG A 117 -5.45 17.35 -0.15
C ARG A 117 -6.62 18.32 -0.31
N ASP A 118 -7.42 18.54 0.73
CA ASP A 118 -8.53 19.50 0.72
C ASP A 118 -8.04 20.93 0.47
N LEU A 119 -6.93 21.33 1.07
CA LEU A 119 -6.32 22.65 0.83
C LEU A 119 -5.81 22.78 -0.61
N TRP A 120 -5.26 21.72 -1.17
CA TRP A 120 -4.85 21.71 -2.58
C TRP A 120 -6.06 21.82 -3.51
N GLU A 121 -7.10 21.04 -3.32
CA GLU A 121 -8.30 21.01 -4.14
C GLU A 121 -9.09 22.33 -4.02
N SER A 122 -9.03 23.00 -2.87
CA SER A 122 -9.64 24.32 -2.65
C SER A 122 -8.82 25.50 -3.21
N GLY A 123 -7.64 25.21 -3.81
CA GLY A 123 -6.78 26.25 -4.39
C GLY A 123 -6.09 27.15 -3.38
N LYS A 124 -6.05 26.78 -2.10
CA LYS A 124 -5.40 27.52 -1.01
C LYS A 124 -3.93 27.20 -0.92
N LEU A 125 -3.14 27.66 -1.91
CA LEU A 125 -1.73 27.29 -2.04
C LEU A 125 -0.84 27.71 -0.86
N PRO A 126 -0.95 28.92 -0.27
CA PRO A 126 -0.16 29.29 0.91
C PRO A 126 -0.43 28.38 2.10
N GLU A 127 -1.69 28.07 2.39
CA GLU A 127 -2.10 27.18 3.49
C GLU A 127 -1.69 25.73 3.20
N PHE A 128 -1.74 25.31 1.94
CA PHE A 128 -1.23 24.01 1.50
C PHE A 128 0.26 23.85 1.78
N GLN A 129 1.08 24.84 1.41
CA GLN A 129 2.52 24.82 1.67
C GLN A 129 2.84 24.81 3.17
N GLU A 130 2.14 25.61 3.96
CA GLU A 130 2.26 25.62 5.41
C GLU A 130 1.88 24.27 6.03
N ALA A 131 0.78 23.68 5.62
CA ALA A 131 0.34 22.36 6.07
C ALA A 131 1.36 21.26 5.73
N LEU A 132 1.99 21.30 4.56
CA LEU A 132 3.09 20.38 4.21
C LEU A 132 4.28 20.51 5.16
N GLN A 133 4.68 21.74 5.49
CA GLN A 133 5.77 21.96 6.44
C GLN A 133 5.44 21.45 7.84
N VAL A 134 4.23 21.68 8.32
CA VAL A 134 3.76 21.15 9.60
C VAL A 134 3.73 19.62 9.58
N TRP A 135 3.28 19.03 8.50
CA TRP A 135 3.25 17.56 8.36
C TRP A 135 4.64 16.94 8.40
N VAL A 136 5.63 17.55 7.73
CA VAL A 136 7.04 17.14 7.83
C VAL A 136 7.54 17.29 9.28
N GLY A 137 7.26 18.42 9.93
CA GLY A 137 7.64 18.69 11.31
C GLY A 137 7.10 17.65 12.31
N LEU A 138 5.84 17.23 12.13
CA LEU A 138 5.23 16.20 12.97
C LEU A 138 5.93 14.84 12.81
N HIS A 139 6.35 14.47 11.62
CA HIS A 139 7.13 13.24 11.41
C HIS A 139 8.53 13.33 12.07
N ILE A 140 9.16 14.49 11.99
CA ILE A 140 10.44 14.75 12.68
C ILE A 140 10.27 14.58 14.18
N GLU A 141 9.22 15.13 14.79
CA GLU A 141 8.93 15.01 16.21
C GLU A 141 8.68 13.55 16.62
N VAL A 142 7.95 12.79 15.83
CA VAL A 142 7.71 11.37 16.09
C VAL A 142 9.02 10.58 16.08
N CYS A 143 9.88 10.81 15.10
CA CYS A 143 11.19 10.15 15.03
C CYS A 143 12.09 10.53 16.22
N ALA A 144 12.09 11.81 16.62
CA ALA A 144 12.85 12.29 17.77
C ALA A 144 12.34 11.68 19.08
N THR A 145 11.03 11.63 19.27
CA THR A 145 10.40 11.02 20.46
C THR A 145 10.69 9.53 20.54
N TYR A 146 10.59 8.82 19.43
CA TYR A 146 10.94 7.40 19.35
C TYR A 146 12.40 7.16 19.76
N LYS A 147 13.32 7.95 19.24
CA LYS A 147 14.74 7.87 19.60
C LYS A 147 14.97 8.07 21.11
N LEU A 148 14.28 9.05 21.72
CA LEU A 148 14.32 9.29 23.14
C LEU A 148 13.78 8.13 23.96
N VAL A 149 12.62 7.60 23.60
CA VAL A 149 11.99 6.45 24.27
C VAL A 149 12.93 5.25 24.23
N ARG A 150 13.52 4.97 23.07
CA ARG A 150 14.49 3.86 22.92
C ARG A 150 15.76 4.07 23.75
N ALA A 151 16.23 5.29 23.87
CA ALA A 151 17.38 5.60 24.71
C ALA A 151 17.07 5.38 26.21
N LEU A 152 15.87 5.76 26.66
CA LEU A 152 15.41 5.54 28.03
C LEU A 152 15.19 4.07 28.38
N GLU A 153 14.72 3.25 27.43
CA GLU A 153 14.56 1.80 27.61
C GLU A 153 15.90 1.07 27.77
N LYS A 154 17.00 1.64 27.29
CA LYS A 154 18.36 1.07 27.39
C LYS A 154 19.11 1.54 28.64
N ALA A 155 18.59 2.49 29.36
CA ALA A 155 19.24 3.05 30.57
C ALA A 155 19.07 2.17 31.81
#